data_2ddda17044a76ea3b11b22c630d22fb9
#
_entry.id   2ddda17044a76ea3b11b22c630d22fb9
#
_cell.length_a   1.000
_cell.length_b   1.000
_cell.length_c   1.000
_cell.angle_alpha   90.00
_cell.angle_beta   90.00
_cell.angle_gamma   90.00
#
_symmetry.space_group_name_H-M   'P 1'
#
loop_
_entity.id
_entity.type
_entity.pdbx_description
1 polymer ?
#
loop_
_entity_poly.entity_id
_entity_poly.type
_entity_poly.pdbx_seq_one_letter_code
_entity_poly.pdbx_strand_id
1 'polypeptide(L)'
;GSEMCIRDRPILGANTGSSSKLRLVIRAGVGLDNIDTISAETLGLTVRNTPNASTNAVVELTIAHLIANSRNLIGANLDMRDGKWTKKNLVGTELSAKNLGLIGFGRIARGVARVAVSLGMQVHTYDPYVADYQSFKPEITFHETIESLFSSCSHISVHCAMTPETNGMVNAGLVRRMPDISPDGVQCGRHIVNCSRGGILNENDMLEMLESGFLSSLGIDVFENEPQANPELSAHRNASSTPHIGAATMEAQSRIGEEIVSIIDSFFD
;
A
#
# COMPACT_ATOMS: atom_id res chain seq x y z
N GLY A 1 -10.25 24.67 21.16
CA GLY A 1 -9.71 24.82 19.82
C GLY A 1 -9.40 23.47 19.23
N SER A 2 -9.97 23.16 18.07
CA SER A 2 -9.60 21.96 17.32
C SER A 2 -8.28 22.22 16.61
N GLU A 3 -7.20 21.61 17.06
CA GLU A 3 -5.99 21.54 16.25
C GLU A 3 -6.20 20.47 15.16
N MET A 4 -6.21 20.90 13.89
CA MET A 4 -6.17 19.99 12.76
C MET A 4 -4.86 19.18 12.80
N CYS A 5 -4.99 17.87 12.73
CA CYS A 5 -3.87 16.95 12.71
C CYS A 5 -2.89 17.29 11.58
N ILE A 6 -1.72 17.82 11.90
CA ILE A 6 -0.62 17.99 10.94
C ILE A 6 0.00 16.61 10.76
N ARG A 7 0.02 16.11 9.53
CA ARG A 7 0.43 14.74 9.18
C ARG A 7 1.83 14.33 9.63
N ASP A 8 2.69 15.27 10.02
CA ASP A 8 4.13 15.08 10.06
C ASP A 8 4.76 15.29 11.44
N ARG A 9 3.97 15.31 12.51
CA ARG A 9 4.51 15.45 13.88
C ARG A 9 3.91 14.41 14.82
N PRO A 10 4.75 13.78 15.68
CA PRO A 10 4.23 12.96 16.79
C PRO A 10 3.33 13.84 17.67
N ILE A 11 2.05 13.52 17.70
CA ILE A 11 1.09 14.18 18.59
C ILE A 11 1.30 13.55 19.95
N LEU A 12 1.51 14.35 20.98
CA LEU A 12 1.77 14.00 22.38
C LEU A 12 3.26 13.87 22.75
N GLY A 13 4.01 14.94 22.68
CA GLY A 13 5.40 14.93 23.17
C GLY A 13 5.78 16.05 24.13
N ALA A 14 5.07 17.17 24.20
CA ALA A 14 5.52 18.31 25.02
C ALA A 14 4.43 19.22 25.61
N ASN A 15 3.15 19.09 25.26
CA ASN A 15 2.13 20.10 25.64
C ASN A 15 0.92 19.54 26.40
N THR A 16 0.91 18.30 26.85
CA THR A 16 -0.15 17.76 27.70
C THR A 16 0.23 17.80 29.18
N GLY A 17 0.54 18.98 29.69
CA GLY A 17 0.63 19.18 31.13
C GLY A 17 -0.70 18.87 31.83
N SER A 18 -0.67 18.59 33.12
CA SER A 18 -1.78 18.16 33.98
C SER A 18 -3.03 19.08 34.02
N SER A 19 -3.10 20.10 33.15
CA SER A 19 -4.24 21.00 32.99
C SER A 19 -4.93 20.87 31.60
N SER A 20 -4.54 19.94 30.77
CA SER A 20 -5.14 19.75 29.43
C SER A 20 -6.58 19.22 29.59
N LYS A 21 -7.54 19.86 28.90
CA LYS A 21 -8.92 19.39 28.78
C LYS A 21 -9.10 18.41 27.62
N LEU A 22 -8.02 17.97 26.98
CA LEU A 22 -8.04 17.02 25.88
C LEU A 22 -8.53 15.67 26.41
N ARG A 23 -9.49 15.06 25.73
CA ARG A 23 -10.06 13.75 26.08
C ARG A 23 -10.06 12.78 24.90
N LEU A 24 -10.09 13.31 23.69
CA LEU A 24 -10.23 12.54 22.45
C LEU A 24 -9.25 13.05 21.40
N VAL A 25 -8.53 12.13 20.77
CA VAL A 25 -7.69 12.36 19.58
C VAL A 25 -8.25 11.52 18.44
N ILE A 26 -8.56 12.14 17.30
CA ILE A 26 -9.07 11.45 16.13
C ILE A 26 -8.09 11.63 14.97
N ARG A 27 -7.59 10.51 14.43
CA ARG A 27 -6.79 10.50 13.22
C ARG A 27 -7.71 10.37 12.01
N ALA A 28 -7.70 11.38 11.15
CA ALA A 28 -8.41 11.38 9.86
C ALA A 28 -7.71 10.43 8.86
N GLY A 29 -7.95 9.13 9.00
CA GLY A 29 -7.33 8.07 8.18
C GLY A 29 -7.16 6.77 8.95
N VAL A 30 -6.55 5.75 8.33
CA VAL A 30 -6.51 4.38 8.86
C VAL A 30 -5.39 4.17 9.88
N GLY A 31 -4.16 4.59 9.57
CA GLY A 31 -2.98 4.31 10.40
C GLY A 31 -2.90 5.20 11.64
N LEU A 32 -2.38 4.66 12.73
CA LEU A 32 -2.11 5.37 13.99
C LEU A 32 -0.61 5.51 14.27
N ASP A 33 0.23 5.18 13.31
CA ASP A 33 1.68 5.14 13.40
C ASP A 33 2.34 6.51 13.71
N ASN A 34 1.63 7.61 13.45
CA ASN A 34 2.05 8.96 13.80
C ASN A 34 1.49 9.48 15.14
N ILE A 35 0.82 8.62 15.93
CA ILE A 35 0.27 8.96 17.25
C ILE A 35 0.92 8.05 18.28
N ASP A 36 1.48 8.66 19.34
CA ASP A 36 1.97 7.92 20.50
C ASP A 36 0.78 7.41 21.34
N THR A 37 0.29 6.23 20.96
CA THR A 37 -0.86 5.60 21.61
C THR A 37 -0.56 5.17 23.04
N ILE A 38 0.69 4.87 23.38
CA ILE A 38 1.11 4.48 24.74
C ILE A 38 1.04 5.70 25.66
N SER A 39 1.61 6.83 25.23
CA SER A 39 1.48 8.08 25.98
C SER A 39 0.04 8.55 26.10
N ALA A 40 -0.76 8.39 25.04
CA ALA A 40 -2.19 8.72 25.07
C ALA A 40 -2.94 7.90 26.14
N GLU A 41 -2.74 6.59 26.18
CA GLU A 41 -3.34 5.70 27.18
C GLU A 41 -2.92 6.08 28.61
N THR A 42 -1.63 6.35 28.83
CA THR A 42 -1.09 6.78 30.13
C THR A 42 -1.74 8.10 30.62
N LEU A 43 -2.07 8.99 29.68
CA LEU A 43 -2.74 10.26 29.95
C LEU A 43 -4.28 10.16 30.03
N GLY A 44 -4.85 8.97 29.88
CA GLY A 44 -6.29 8.73 29.87
C GLY A 44 -7.00 9.31 28.64
N LEU A 45 -6.26 9.47 27.52
CA LEU A 45 -6.82 9.98 26.26
C LEU A 45 -7.37 8.84 25.42
N THR A 46 -8.54 9.04 24.84
CA THR A 46 -9.08 8.13 23.86
C THR A 46 -8.54 8.47 22.48
N VAL A 47 -7.96 7.46 21.79
CA VAL A 47 -7.52 7.59 20.39
C VAL A 47 -8.49 6.83 19.49
N ARG A 48 -8.92 7.44 18.39
CA ARG A 48 -9.78 6.87 17.35
C ARG A 48 -9.21 7.17 15.97
N ASN A 49 -9.61 6.39 14.99
CA ASN A 49 -9.28 6.60 13.58
C ASN A 49 -10.51 6.42 12.71
N THR A 50 -10.39 6.71 11.41
CA THR A 50 -11.46 6.51 10.41
C THR A 50 -11.10 5.36 9.48
N PRO A 51 -11.32 4.09 9.91
CA PRO A 51 -10.73 2.92 9.25
C PRO A 51 -11.44 2.52 7.95
N ASN A 52 -12.68 2.96 7.71
CA ASN A 52 -13.47 2.50 6.57
C ASN A 52 -13.50 3.51 5.41
N ALA A 53 -13.31 4.78 5.70
CA ALA A 53 -13.57 5.89 4.80
C ALA A 53 -12.76 5.84 3.48
N SER A 54 -11.49 5.44 3.54
CA SER A 54 -10.57 5.47 2.39
C SER A 54 -10.43 4.14 1.64
N THR A 55 -11.11 3.08 2.08
CA THR A 55 -10.89 1.72 1.54
C THR A 55 -10.98 1.67 0.01
N ASN A 56 -12.05 2.18 -0.58
CA ASN A 56 -12.24 2.13 -2.05
C ASN A 56 -11.21 2.97 -2.79
N ALA A 57 -10.88 4.15 -2.30
CA ALA A 57 -9.89 5.03 -2.93
C ALA A 57 -8.51 4.35 -3.02
N VAL A 58 -8.05 3.68 -1.94
CA VAL A 58 -6.79 2.95 -1.92
C VAL A 58 -6.84 1.71 -2.84
N VAL A 59 -7.98 1.01 -2.89
CA VAL A 59 -8.16 -0.11 -3.83
C VAL A 59 -7.97 0.37 -5.26
N GLU A 60 -8.61 1.45 -5.66
CA GLU A 60 -8.54 2.00 -7.01
C GLU A 60 -7.12 2.45 -7.36
N LEU A 61 -6.42 3.14 -6.47
CA LEU A 61 -5.04 3.55 -6.68
C LEU A 61 -4.10 2.34 -6.81
N THR A 62 -4.28 1.30 -5.98
CA THR A 62 -3.50 0.05 -6.08
C THR A 62 -3.68 -0.62 -7.44
N ILE A 63 -4.91 -0.72 -7.93
CA ILE A 63 -5.22 -1.28 -9.26
C ILE A 63 -4.63 -0.38 -10.37
N ALA A 64 -4.69 0.94 -10.22
CA ALA A 64 -4.07 1.86 -11.17
C ALA A 64 -2.55 1.63 -11.28
N HIS A 65 -1.84 1.47 -10.16
CA HIS A 65 -0.42 1.12 -10.16
C HIS A 65 -0.15 -0.25 -10.79
N LEU A 66 -0.96 -1.27 -10.52
CA LEU A 66 -0.82 -2.60 -11.14
C LEU A 66 -0.94 -2.52 -12.67
N ILE A 67 -1.92 -1.78 -13.18
CA ILE A 67 -2.11 -1.58 -14.62
C ILE A 67 -0.98 -0.73 -15.20
N ALA A 68 -0.61 0.37 -14.54
CA ALA A 68 0.48 1.25 -14.99
C ALA A 68 1.80 0.50 -15.12
N ASN A 69 2.10 -0.36 -14.16
CA ASN A 69 3.30 -1.19 -14.13
C ASN A 69 3.31 -2.21 -15.28
N SER A 70 2.26 -3.03 -15.39
CA SER A 70 2.19 -4.09 -16.41
C SER A 70 2.16 -3.56 -17.85
N ARG A 71 1.77 -2.29 -18.06
CA ARG A 71 1.63 -1.67 -19.37
C ARG A 71 2.66 -0.58 -19.65
N ASN A 72 3.71 -0.45 -18.83
CA ASN A 72 4.77 0.57 -18.97
C ASN A 72 4.24 2.00 -19.13
N LEU A 73 3.13 2.33 -18.43
CA LEU A 73 2.36 3.54 -18.69
C LEU A 73 3.16 4.82 -18.38
N ILE A 74 3.94 4.78 -17.29
CA ILE A 74 4.77 5.92 -16.86
C ILE A 74 5.89 6.18 -17.88
N GLY A 75 6.66 5.16 -18.25
CA GLY A 75 7.71 5.28 -19.25
C GLY A 75 7.17 5.72 -20.61
N ALA A 76 6.00 5.21 -21.02
CA ALA A 76 5.34 5.64 -22.25
C ALA A 76 4.94 7.12 -22.22
N ASN A 77 4.39 7.59 -21.08
CA ASN A 77 4.00 9.00 -20.93
C ASN A 77 5.22 9.93 -20.93
N LEU A 78 6.32 9.54 -20.26
CA LEU A 78 7.58 10.29 -20.29
C LEU A 78 8.14 10.40 -21.71
N ASP A 79 8.18 9.29 -22.46
CA ASP A 79 8.65 9.31 -23.85
C ASP A 79 7.81 10.25 -24.72
N MET A 80 6.48 10.18 -24.60
CA MET A 80 5.59 11.06 -25.38
C MET A 80 5.79 12.55 -25.03
N ARG A 81 6.03 12.89 -23.76
CA ARG A 81 6.35 14.27 -23.34
C ARG A 81 7.66 14.75 -23.92
N ASP A 82 8.64 13.86 -24.06
CA ASP A 82 9.93 14.13 -24.70
C ASP A 82 9.87 14.10 -26.24
N GLY A 83 8.70 13.92 -26.85
CA GLY A 83 8.53 13.81 -28.29
C GLY A 83 9.06 12.51 -28.90
N LYS A 84 9.27 11.47 -28.08
CA LYS A 84 9.80 10.17 -28.52
C LYS A 84 8.68 9.20 -28.83
N TRP A 85 8.81 8.45 -29.94
CA TRP A 85 7.87 7.38 -30.32
C TRP A 85 8.52 6.00 -30.18
N THR A 86 8.49 5.46 -28.95
CA THR A 86 9.26 4.26 -28.54
C THR A 86 8.43 2.97 -28.48
N LYS A 87 7.32 2.88 -29.23
CA LYS A 87 6.35 1.78 -29.20
C LYS A 87 6.95 0.38 -29.10
N LYS A 88 8.06 0.12 -29.80
CA LYS A 88 8.70 -1.21 -29.83
C LYS A 88 9.31 -1.62 -28.49
N ASN A 89 9.68 -0.66 -27.65
CA ASN A 89 10.35 -0.88 -26.35
C ASN A 89 9.35 -0.93 -25.17
N LEU A 90 8.06 -0.72 -25.45
CA LEU A 90 7.00 -0.59 -24.46
C LEU A 90 5.99 -1.73 -24.50
N VAL A 91 6.43 -2.90 -24.94
CA VAL A 91 5.59 -4.12 -24.91
C VAL A 91 5.39 -4.52 -23.45
N GLY A 92 4.14 -4.46 -22.99
CA GLY A 92 3.72 -4.91 -21.67
C GLY A 92 2.96 -6.22 -21.72
N THR A 93 2.38 -6.61 -20.58
CA THR A 93 1.57 -7.83 -20.46
C THR A 93 0.17 -7.52 -19.95
N GLU A 94 -0.77 -8.42 -20.22
CA GLU A 94 -2.09 -8.39 -19.61
C GLU A 94 -2.03 -8.92 -18.17
N LEU A 95 -2.91 -8.44 -17.30
CA LEU A 95 -3.03 -8.96 -15.93
C LEU A 95 -3.72 -10.32 -15.89
N SER A 96 -4.55 -10.62 -16.89
CA SER A 96 -5.25 -11.91 -16.97
C SER A 96 -4.27 -13.09 -16.91
N ALA A 97 -4.67 -14.15 -16.19
CA ALA A 97 -3.89 -15.36 -15.92
C ALA A 97 -2.57 -15.15 -15.16
N LYS A 98 -2.30 -13.97 -14.61
CA LYS A 98 -1.14 -13.71 -13.76
C LYS A 98 -1.48 -13.92 -12.28
N ASN A 99 -0.50 -14.37 -11.49
CA ASN A 99 -0.64 -14.52 -10.05
C ASN A 99 -0.35 -13.20 -9.33
N LEU A 100 -1.34 -12.72 -8.57
CA LEU A 100 -1.20 -11.57 -7.67
C LEU A 100 -1.10 -12.05 -6.22
N GLY A 101 0.01 -11.80 -5.57
CA GLY A 101 0.22 -12.03 -4.14
C GLY A 101 -0.14 -10.79 -3.32
N LEU A 102 -0.98 -10.95 -2.31
CA LEU A 102 -1.36 -9.91 -1.36
C LEU A 102 -0.68 -10.18 -0.01
N ILE A 103 0.11 -9.23 0.46
CA ILE A 103 0.71 -9.28 1.80
C ILE A 103 -0.25 -8.57 2.76
N GLY A 104 -0.91 -9.33 3.64
CA GLY A 104 -2.06 -8.88 4.43
C GLY A 104 -3.38 -9.06 3.69
N PHE A 105 -4.44 -9.46 4.42
CA PHE A 105 -5.75 -9.74 3.84
C PHE A 105 -6.89 -9.00 4.57
N GLY A 106 -6.63 -7.72 4.87
CA GLY A 106 -7.59 -6.79 5.44
C GLY A 106 -8.61 -6.26 4.41
N ARG A 107 -9.35 -5.22 4.78
CA ARG A 107 -10.41 -4.61 3.95
C ARG A 107 -9.93 -4.18 2.56
N ILE A 108 -8.79 -3.51 2.49
CA ILE A 108 -8.22 -3.01 1.22
C ILE A 108 -7.81 -4.19 0.35
N ALA A 109 -7.04 -5.14 0.90
CA ALA A 109 -6.60 -6.33 0.16
C ALA A 109 -7.77 -7.14 -0.42
N ARG A 110 -8.85 -7.33 0.34
CA ARG A 110 -10.08 -7.97 -0.13
C ARG A 110 -10.76 -7.19 -1.25
N GLY A 111 -10.72 -5.86 -1.19
CA GLY A 111 -11.19 -4.99 -2.28
C GLY A 111 -10.35 -5.17 -3.55
N VAL A 112 -9.02 -5.12 -3.42
CA VAL A 112 -8.08 -5.38 -4.53
C VAL A 112 -8.27 -6.77 -5.10
N ALA A 113 -8.42 -7.81 -4.26
CA ALA A 113 -8.67 -9.19 -4.68
C ALA A 113 -9.90 -9.30 -5.60
N ARG A 114 -11.04 -8.69 -5.21
CA ARG A 114 -12.26 -8.69 -6.04
C ARG A 114 -12.05 -8.10 -7.42
N VAL A 115 -11.35 -6.97 -7.50
CA VAL A 115 -11.07 -6.32 -8.79
C VAL A 115 -10.07 -7.14 -9.60
N ALA A 116 -9.02 -7.66 -8.97
CA ALA A 116 -8.00 -8.49 -9.61
C ALA A 116 -8.61 -9.78 -10.22
N VAL A 117 -9.50 -10.47 -9.49
CA VAL A 117 -10.26 -11.62 -10.01
C VAL A 117 -11.11 -11.22 -11.23
N SER A 118 -11.77 -10.05 -11.18
CA SER A 118 -12.54 -9.54 -12.32
C SER A 118 -11.68 -9.21 -13.54
N LEU A 119 -10.39 -8.90 -13.35
CA LEU A 119 -9.38 -8.73 -14.40
C LEU A 119 -8.77 -10.07 -14.86
N GLY A 120 -9.23 -11.19 -14.34
CA GLY A 120 -8.75 -12.53 -14.70
C GLY A 120 -7.46 -12.96 -14.00
N MET A 121 -7.01 -12.25 -12.94
CA MET A 121 -5.86 -12.67 -12.15
C MET A 121 -6.21 -13.84 -11.22
N GLN A 122 -5.22 -14.67 -10.90
CA GLN A 122 -5.27 -15.63 -9.79
C GLN A 122 -4.74 -14.95 -8.54
N VAL A 123 -5.54 -14.90 -7.48
CA VAL A 123 -5.20 -14.16 -6.27
C VAL A 123 -4.68 -15.11 -5.20
N HIS A 124 -3.53 -14.78 -4.67
CA HIS A 124 -2.83 -15.44 -3.57
C HIS A 124 -2.69 -14.47 -2.40
N THR A 125 -2.61 -14.95 -1.19
CA THR A 125 -2.40 -14.09 -0.03
C THR A 125 -1.59 -14.78 1.07
N TYR A 126 -0.88 -13.96 1.83
CA TYR A 126 -0.25 -14.32 3.10
C TYR A 126 -0.69 -13.30 4.16
N ASP A 127 -1.31 -13.79 5.22
CA ASP A 127 -1.68 -13.00 6.40
C ASP A 127 -1.69 -13.94 7.63
N PRO A 128 -0.75 -13.78 8.57
CA PRO A 128 -0.64 -14.66 9.74
C PRO A 128 -1.78 -14.47 10.76
N TYR A 129 -2.61 -13.42 10.61
CA TYR A 129 -3.69 -13.09 11.55
C TYR A 129 -5.09 -13.48 11.05
N VAL A 130 -5.24 -13.95 9.82
CA VAL A 130 -6.53 -14.38 9.29
C VAL A 130 -6.81 -15.81 9.73
N ALA A 131 -7.82 -16.00 10.58
CA ALA A 131 -8.18 -17.30 11.13
C ALA A 131 -9.13 -18.12 10.24
N ASP A 132 -9.99 -17.48 9.46
CA ASP A 132 -10.98 -18.13 8.60
C ASP A 132 -10.63 -18.01 7.12
N TYR A 133 -9.80 -18.94 6.65
CA TYR A 133 -9.46 -19.05 5.23
C TYR A 133 -10.58 -19.71 4.40
N GLN A 134 -11.49 -20.44 5.03
CA GLN A 134 -12.47 -21.28 4.31
C GLN A 134 -13.54 -20.44 3.60
N SER A 135 -13.89 -19.29 4.18
CA SER A 135 -14.90 -18.40 3.61
C SER A 135 -14.49 -17.73 2.29
N PHE A 136 -13.20 -17.80 1.93
CA PHE A 136 -12.67 -17.16 0.71
C PHE A 136 -12.27 -18.14 -0.40
N LYS A 137 -12.31 -19.46 -0.13
CA LYS A 137 -12.07 -20.49 -1.16
C LYS A 137 -13.33 -20.70 -2.02
N PRO A 138 -13.16 -21.08 -3.31
CA PRO A 138 -11.92 -21.43 -4.01
C PRO A 138 -11.20 -20.25 -4.69
N GLU A 139 -11.69 -19.05 -4.58
CA GLU A 139 -11.21 -17.90 -5.39
C GLU A 139 -9.83 -17.38 -4.97
N ILE A 140 -9.38 -17.68 -3.74
CA ILE A 140 -8.13 -17.15 -3.18
C ILE A 140 -7.26 -18.28 -2.63
N THR A 141 -5.98 -18.29 -3.02
CA THR A 141 -4.99 -19.22 -2.50
C THR A 141 -4.26 -18.60 -1.31
N PHE A 142 -4.32 -19.26 -0.14
CA PHE A 142 -3.62 -18.84 1.08
C PHE A 142 -2.26 -19.53 1.20
N HIS A 143 -1.24 -18.77 1.56
CA HIS A 143 0.12 -19.24 1.81
C HIS A 143 0.44 -19.22 3.30
N GLU A 144 1.15 -20.24 3.78
CA GLU A 144 1.59 -20.33 5.18
C GLU A 144 2.81 -19.45 5.46
N THR A 145 3.60 -19.12 4.43
CA THR A 145 4.80 -18.31 4.54
C THR A 145 4.84 -17.25 3.45
N ILE A 146 5.52 -16.14 3.75
CA ILE A 146 5.72 -15.06 2.78
C ILE A 146 6.61 -15.51 1.62
N GLU A 147 7.59 -16.38 1.88
CA GLU A 147 8.48 -16.95 0.86
C GLU A 147 7.69 -17.78 -0.17
N SER A 148 6.72 -18.57 0.28
CA SER A 148 5.84 -19.34 -0.60
C SER A 148 4.98 -18.42 -1.47
N LEU A 149 4.48 -17.30 -0.90
CA LEU A 149 3.75 -16.29 -1.67
C LEU A 149 4.62 -15.71 -2.79
N PHE A 150 5.83 -15.23 -2.45
CA PHE A 150 6.76 -14.65 -3.43
C PHE A 150 7.17 -15.64 -4.51
N SER A 151 7.38 -16.90 -4.15
CA SER A 151 7.75 -17.97 -5.11
C SER A 151 6.62 -18.34 -6.08
N SER A 152 5.38 -17.96 -5.76
CA SER A 152 4.19 -18.30 -6.57
C SER A 152 3.68 -17.12 -7.41
N CYS A 153 4.10 -15.88 -7.13
CA CYS A 153 3.48 -14.69 -7.68
C CYS A 153 4.48 -13.80 -8.42
N SER A 154 4.15 -13.43 -9.64
CA SER A 154 4.89 -12.44 -10.44
C SER A 154 4.49 -10.99 -10.12
N HIS A 155 3.34 -10.80 -9.50
CA HIS A 155 2.84 -9.51 -9.03
C HIS A 155 2.60 -9.59 -7.53
N ILE A 156 3.10 -8.61 -6.78
CA ILE A 156 2.93 -8.51 -5.32
C ILE A 156 2.32 -7.15 -4.97
N SER A 157 1.36 -7.14 -4.05
CA SER A 157 0.79 -5.91 -3.49
C SER A 157 0.77 -5.95 -1.97
N VAL A 158 1.23 -4.86 -1.35
CA VAL A 158 1.42 -4.76 0.10
C VAL A 158 0.22 -4.07 0.75
N HIS A 159 -0.38 -4.72 1.76
CA HIS A 159 -1.58 -4.26 2.47
C HIS A 159 -1.52 -4.47 3.98
N CYS A 160 -0.35 -4.75 4.54
CA CYS A 160 -0.15 -4.90 5.98
C CYS A 160 0.17 -3.56 6.66
N ALA A 161 0.07 -3.53 7.98
CA ALA A 161 0.49 -2.40 8.79
C ALA A 161 2.02 -2.36 8.93
N MET A 162 2.57 -1.16 9.22
CA MET A 162 3.95 -1.01 9.67
C MET A 162 4.06 -1.44 11.12
N THR A 163 4.91 -2.39 11.39
CA THR A 163 5.29 -2.88 12.72
C THR A 163 6.79 -3.19 12.73
N PRO A 164 7.43 -3.44 13.88
CA PRO A 164 8.82 -3.88 13.90
C PRO A 164 9.09 -5.12 13.02
N GLU A 165 8.14 -6.04 12.92
CA GLU A 165 8.26 -7.28 12.13
C GLU A 165 8.09 -7.03 10.63
N THR A 166 7.32 -6.02 10.23
CA THR A 166 7.08 -5.70 8.81
C THR A 166 8.05 -4.65 8.27
N ASN A 167 8.85 -4.03 9.13
CA ASN A 167 9.86 -3.05 8.73
C ASN A 167 10.96 -3.70 7.88
N GLY A 168 11.15 -3.23 6.63
CA GLY A 168 12.09 -3.80 5.67
C GLY A 168 11.77 -5.25 5.27
N MET A 169 10.57 -5.74 5.55
CA MET A 169 10.18 -7.12 5.32
C MET A 169 10.29 -7.50 3.84
N VAL A 170 9.85 -6.62 2.95
CA VAL A 170 10.00 -6.86 1.51
C VAL A 170 11.36 -6.35 1.06
N ASN A 171 12.28 -7.27 0.86
CA ASN A 171 13.68 -7.04 0.54
C ASN A 171 14.12 -7.79 -0.71
N ALA A 172 15.36 -7.58 -1.16
CA ALA A 172 15.93 -8.24 -2.33
C ALA A 172 15.88 -9.77 -2.25
N GLY A 173 16.01 -10.36 -1.05
CA GLY A 173 15.93 -11.80 -0.84
C GLY A 173 14.57 -12.38 -1.20
N LEU A 174 13.48 -11.70 -0.85
CA LEU A 174 12.12 -12.09 -1.23
C LEU A 174 11.87 -11.82 -2.73
N VAL A 175 12.29 -10.66 -3.24
CA VAL A 175 12.10 -10.30 -4.66
C VAL A 175 12.75 -11.32 -5.58
N ARG A 176 13.94 -11.84 -5.22
CA ARG A 176 14.64 -12.86 -6.01
C ARG A 176 13.91 -14.21 -6.10
N ARG A 177 12.90 -14.45 -5.27
CA ARG A 177 12.06 -15.67 -5.35
C ARG A 177 10.95 -15.55 -6.40
N MET A 178 10.59 -14.33 -6.80
CA MET A 178 9.47 -14.11 -7.71
C MET A 178 9.73 -14.71 -9.09
N PRO A 179 8.78 -15.46 -9.67
CA PRO A 179 8.85 -15.90 -11.04
C PRO A 179 8.67 -14.70 -12.00
N ASP A 180 9.31 -14.76 -13.16
CA ASP A 180 9.09 -13.82 -14.26
C ASP A 180 8.23 -14.40 -15.38
N ILE A 181 7.92 -15.69 -15.26
CA ILE A 181 7.01 -16.42 -16.14
C ILE A 181 5.74 -16.74 -15.36
N SER A 182 4.61 -16.35 -15.90
CA SER A 182 3.29 -16.61 -15.32
C SER A 182 2.78 -18.03 -15.63
N PRO A 183 1.71 -18.50 -14.96
CA PRO A 183 1.16 -19.85 -15.18
C PRO A 183 0.74 -20.15 -16.61
N ASP A 184 0.36 -19.13 -17.39
CA ASP A 184 0.04 -19.25 -18.82
C ASP A 184 1.29 -19.30 -19.74
N GLY A 185 2.50 -19.33 -19.19
CA GLY A 185 3.76 -19.39 -19.91
C GLY A 185 4.26 -18.07 -20.46
N VAL A 186 3.59 -16.97 -20.18
CA VAL A 186 4.01 -15.63 -20.63
C VAL A 186 5.11 -15.09 -19.72
N GLN A 187 6.20 -14.60 -20.32
CA GLN A 187 7.22 -13.85 -19.58
C GLN A 187 6.66 -12.46 -19.24
N CYS A 188 6.14 -12.33 -18.03
CA CYS A 188 5.41 -11.16 -17.59
C CYS A 188 6.23 -10.18 -16.73
N GLY A 189 7.46 -10.56 -16.34
CA GLY A 189 8.29 -9.77 -15.43
C GLY A 189 7.83 -9.88 -13.98
N ARG A 190 8.46 -9.06 -13.11
CA ARG A 190 8.20 -9.01 -11.66
C ARG A 190 7.74 -7.61 -11.30
N HIS A 191 6.62 -7.51 -10.58
CA HIS A 191 5.97 -6.24 -10.29
C HIS A 191 5.58 -6.15 -8.82
N ILE A 192 5.88 -5.04 -8.17
CA ILE A 192 5.51 -4.79 -6.78
C ILE A 192 4.71 -3.50 -6.69
N VAL A 193 3.69 -3.49 -5.81
CA VAL A 193 2.90 -2.28 -5.49
C VAL A 193 2.82 -2.12 -3.97
N ASN A 194 3.08 -0.90 -3.47
CA ASN A 194 2.88 -0.53 -2.09
C ASN A 194 2.09 0.78 -1.96
N CYS A 195 0.82 0.66 -1.56
CA CYS A 195 -0.06 1.76 -1.17
C CYS A 195 -0.46 1.64 0.31
N SER A 196 0.35 0.97 1.14
CA SER A 196 0.05 0.76 2.56
C SER A 196 0.85 1.69 3.48
N ARG A 197 2.12 1.39 3.74
CA ARG A 197 3.03 2.20 4.54
C ARG A 197 4.44 2.19 3.97
N GLY A 198 5.12 3.35 4.07
CA GLY A 198 6.56 3.43 3.85
C GLY A 198 7.35 2.57 4.84
N GLY A 199 8.55 2.14 4.46
CA GLY A 199 9.42 1.30 5.28
C GLY A 199 9.10 -0.19 5.28
N ILE A 200 7.94 -0.66 4.75
CA ILE A 200 7.67 -2.09 4.57
C ILE A 200 8.52 -2.67 3.43
N LEU A 201 8.68 -1.90 2.36
CA LEU A 201 9.69 -2.17 1.34
C LEU A 201 11.04 -1.61 1.81
N ASN A 202 12.11 -2.35 1.65
CA ASN A 202 13.46 -1.79 1.70
C ASN A 202 13.69 -0.99 0.41
N GLU A 203 13.65 0.34 0.47
CA GLU A 203 13.72 1.20 -0.71
C GLU A 203 15.05 1.08 -1.47
N ASN A 204 16.16 0.87 -0.77
CA ASN A 204 17.46 0.67 -1.39
C ASN A 204 17.51 -0.64 -2.19
N ASP A 205 16.98 -1.73 -1.62
CA ASP A 205 16.87 -3.00 -2.33
C ASP A 205 15.96 -2.89 -3.56
N MET A 206 14.83 -2.16 -3.44
CA MET A 206 13.92 -1.96 -4.58
C MET A 206 14.60 -1.17 -5.70
N LEU A 207 15.38 -0.14 -5.37
CA LEU A 207 16.14 0.63 -6.35
C LEU A 207 17.18 -0.26 -7.06
N GLU A 208 18.00 -1.00 -6.31
CA GLU A 208 18.98 -1.95 -6.88
C GLU A 208 18.31 -2.97 -7.81
N MET A 209 17.17 -3.53 -7.41
CA MET A 209 16.43 -4.51 -8.21
C MET A 209 15.84 -3.89 -9.50
N LEU A 210 15.41 -2.62 -9.47
CA LEU A 210 14.96 -1.89 -10.65
C LEU A 210 16.13 -1.57 -11.60
N GLU A 211 17.25 -1.07 -11.06
CA GLU A 211 18.44 -0.72 -11.85
C GLU A 211 19.07 -1.94 -12.54
N SER A 212 19.09 -3.07 -11.85
CA SER A 212 19.54 -4.34 -12.45
C SER A 212 18.56 -4.93 -13.46
N GLY A 213 17.34 -4.41 -13.54
CA GLY A 213 16.26 -4.96 -14.37
C GLY A 213 15.68 -6.27 -13.84
N PHE A 214 16.04 -6.69 -12.63
CA PHE A 214 15.48 -7.88 -12.01
C PHE A 214 14.02 -7.67 -11.59
N LEU A 215 13.71 -6.52 -10.96
CA LEU A 215 12.35 -6.02 -10.77
C LEU A 215 11.96 -5.21 -12.01
N SER A 216 10.88 -5.61 -12.65
CA SER A 216 10.43 -4.98 -13.89
C SER A 216 9.78 -3.62 -13.66
N SER A 217 9.02 -3.48 -12.56
CA SER A 217 8.46 -2.19 -12.15
C SER A 217 8.02 -2.17 -10.69
N LEU A 218 7.92 -0.96 -10.15
CA LEU A 218 7.45 -0.66 -8.81
C LEU A 218 6.31 0.36 -8.86
N GLY A 219 5.18 0.09 -8.18
CA GLY A 219 4.16 1.07 -7.85
C GLY A 219 4.31 1.48 -6.39
N ILE A 220 4.47 2.76 -6.10
CA ILE A 220 4.75 3.22 -4.75
C ILE A 220 4.02 4.53 -4.45
N ASP A 221 3.16 4.51 -3.43
CA ASP A 221 2.43 5.68 -2.95
C ASP A 221 2.95 6.17 -1.59
N VAL A 222 3.78 5.37 -0.91
CA VAL A 222 4.24 5.60 0.46
C VAL A 222 5.74 5.35 0.60
N PHE A 223 6.46 6.20 1.33
CA PHE A 223 7.92 6.19 1.40
C PHE A 223 8.42 6.13 2.85
N GLU A 224 9.66 5.63 3.05
CA GLU A 224 10.27 5.52 4.37
C GLU A 224 10.38 6.87 5.10
N ASN A 225 10.68 7.94 4.37
CA ASN A 225 10.96 9.26 4.93
C ASN A 225 10.01 10.32 4.36
N GLU A 226 8.70 10.14 4.50
CA GLU A 226 7.73 11.14 4.09
C GLU A 226 7.88 12.46 4.88
N PRO A 227 7.80 13.62 4.23
CA PRO A 227 7.51 13.87 2.81
C PRO A 227 8.75 13.83 1.89
N GLN A 228 9.95 13.48 2.38
CA GLN A 228 11.17 13.38 1.60
C GLN A 228 11.29 11.97 0.99
N ALA A 229 10.63 11.76 -0.15
CA ALA A 229 10.78 10.52 -0.91
C ALA A 229 12.21 10.35 -1.44
N ASN A 230 12.70 9.11 -1.54
CA ASN A 230 13.96 8.83 -2.22
C ASN A 230 13.87 9.29 -3.68
N PRO A 231 14.70 10.29 -4.10
CA PRO A 231 14.55 10.90 -5.43
C PRO A 231 14.93 9.95 -6.56
N GLU A 232 15.90 9.05 -6.37
CA GLU A 232 16.33 8.09 -7.38
C GLU A 232 15.25 7.04 -7.62
N LEU A 233 14.64 6.53 -6.54
CA LEU A 233 13.55 5.58 -6.61
C LEU A 233 12.27 6.22 -7.20
N SER A 234 11.89 7.40 -6.71
CA SER A 234 10.64 8.06 -7.13
C SER A 234 10.70 8.57 -8.57
N ALA A 235 11.87 8.91 -9.10
CA ALA A 235 12.10 9.33 -10.48
C ALA A 235 12.47 8.17 -11.42
N HIS A 236 12.63 6.95 -10.91
CA HIS A 236 13.02 5.82 -11.75
C HIS A 236 11.98 5.55 -12.84
N ARG A 237 12.44 5.33 -14.08
CA ARG A 237 11.59 5.19 -15.27
C ARG A 237 10.51 4.10 -15.13
N ASN A 238 10.83 3.03 -14.43
CA ASN A 238 9.96 1.89 -14.18
C ASN A 238 9.24 1.97 -12.81
N ALA A 239 9.28 3.13 -12.15
CA ALA A 239 8.50 3.39 -10.94
C ALA A 239 7.27 4.23 -11.27
N SER A 240 6.11 3.77 -10.83
CA SER A 240 4.88 4.54 -10.77
C SER A 240 4.76 5.11 -9.36
N SER A 241 5.21 6.35 -9.18
CA SER A 241 5.33 6.98 -7.87
C SER A 241 4.27 8.05 -7.66
N THR A 242 3.63 8.05 -6.49
CA THR A 242 2.63 9.06 -6.09
C THR A 242 2.88 9.51 -4.65
N PRO A 243 2.59 10.79 -4.30
CA PRO A 243 2.96 11.37 -3.00
C PRO A 243 1.88 11.12 -1.93
N HIS A 244 1.66 9.86 -1.56
CA HIS A 244 0.73 9.40 -0.53
C HIS A 244 -0.71 9.91 -0.75
N ILE A 245 -1.24 9.66 -1.94
CA ILE A 245 -2.57 10.10 -2.36
C ILE A 245 -3.66 9.02 -2.25
N GLY A 246 -3.36 7.87 -1.68
CA GLY A 246 -4.29 6.74 -1.59
C GLY A 246 -5.67 7.08 -1.02
N ALA A 247 -5.75 8.04 -0.08
CA ALA A 247 -7.02 8.53 0.48
C ALA A 247 -7.46 9.89 -0.10
N ALA A 248 -6.77 10.43 -1.10
CA ALA A 248 -6.99 11.78 -1.61
C ALA A 248 -8.07 11.83 -2.70
N THR A 249 -9.27 11.33 -2.41
CA THR A 249 -10.46 11.48 -3.26
C THR A 249 -11.55 12.28 -2.55
N MET A 250 -12.40 12.95 -3.33
CA MET A 250 -13.53 13.75 -2.80
C MET A 250 -14.43 12.91 -1.89
N GLU A 251 -14.74 11.69 -2.33
CA GLU A 251 -15.61 10.76 -1.64
C GLU A 251 -14.97 10.23 -0.35
N ALA A 252 -13.68 9.90 -0.38
CA ALA A 252 -12.96 9.45 0.82
C ALA A 252 -12.89 10.58 1.86
N GLN A 253 -12.61 11.81 1.43
CA GLN A 253 -12.57 12.98 2.33
C GLN A 253 -13.95 13.26 2.96
N SER A 254 -15.05 13.15 2.19
CA SER A 254 -16.42 13.26 2.72
C SER A 254 -16.70 12.20 3.78
N ARG A 255 -16.44 10.93 3.48
CA ARG A 255 -16.64 9.83 4.43
C ARG A 255 -15.76 9.94 5.68
N ILE A 256 -14.52 10.44 5.55
CA ILE A 256 -13.66 10.75 6.71
C ILE A 256 -14.33 11.77 7.62
N GLY A 257 -14.89 12.85 7.04
CA GLY A 257 -15.63 13.85 7.79
C GLY A 257 -16.83 13.27 8.53
N GLU A 258 -17.63 12.45 7.87
CA GLU A 258 -18.79 11.77 8.44
C GLU A 258 -18.41 10.82 9.58
N GLU A 259 -17.35 10.00 9.41
CA GLU A 259 -16.84 9.13 10.48
C GLU A 259 -16.34 9.95 11.69
N ILE A 260 -15.65 11.07 11.47
CA ILE A 260 -15.19 11.95 12.56
C ILE A 260 -16.38 12.49 13.36
N VAL A 261 -17.43 12.99 12.69
CA VAL A 261 -18.64 13.48 13.36
C VAL A 261 -19.27 12.37 14.20
N SER A 262 -19.46 11.19 13.61
CA SER A 262 -20.02 10.03 14.32
C SER A 262 -19.19 9.60 15.54
N ILE A 263 -17.85 9.67 15.46
CA ILE A 263 -16.96 9.36 16.58
C ILE A 263 -17.12 10.41 17.70
N ILE A 264 -17.23 11.69 17.34
CA ILE A 264 -17.39 12.77 18.31
C ILE A 264 -18.72 12.63 19.03
N ASP A 265 -19.82 12.45 18.30
CA ASP A 265 -21.15 12.27 18.87
C ASP A 265 -21.18 11.10 19.85
N SER A 266 -20.69 9.92 19.40
CA SER A 266 -20.65 8.71 20.24
C SER A 266 -19.72 8.81 21.45
N PHE A 267 -18.78 9.75 21.47
CA PHE A 267 -17.84 9.93 22.58
C PHE A 267 -18.40 10.85 23.67
N PHE A 268 -19.29 11.77 23.32
CA PHE A 268 -19.83 12.76 24.24
C PHE A 268 -21.28 12.47 24.69
N ASP A 269 -21.99 11.53 24.04
CA ASP A 269 -23.28 10.96 24.49
C ASP A 269 -23.05 9.97 25.65
#